data_65bc372775394d4ff0c40f42c963eeca
#
_entry.id   65bc372775394d4ff0c40f42c963eeca
#
_cell.length_a   1.000
_cell.length_b   1.000
_cell.length_c   1.000
_cell.angle_alpha   90.00
_cell.angle_beta   90.00
_cell.angle_gamma   90.00
#
_symmetry.space_group_name_H-M   'P 1'
#
loop_
_entity.id
_entity.type
_entity.pdbx_description
1 polymer ?
#
loop_
_entity_poly.entity_id
_entity_poly.type
_entity_poly.pdbx_seq_one_letter_code
_entity_poly.pdbx_strand_id
1 'polypeptide(L)'
;MSDYIVRATAANGQIRAFAANTKDVVETARKDHNTSPVATAALGRLLTGGAMMGIMMKGDKDVLTLQIKCSGPIGGLTVTSDSKGRVKGYVNHPEVMLPANAQGKLDVGGALGLGVLSVIKDLGLKEPYVGQTELKTGEIGDDLTYYFASSEQVPSAVGLGVLMEKDNTVRQAGGFIVQLMPNAEEEVIEKLEKNLAQITSVTELLDQGYTPEMLLEKLLGDMDLEINEKVPTSFYCNCDKVRVGKVLISLGEKELQGMIDDGENIELNCHFC
;
A
#
# COMPACT_ATOMS: atom_id res chain seq x y z
N MET A 1 -13.64 -14.43 -1.68
CA MET A 1 -13.86 -13.70 -0.41
C MET A 1 -13.57 -12.24 -0.71
N SER A 2 -14.36 -11.30 -0.22
CA SER A 2 -14.07 -9.87 -0.41
C SER A 2 -12.81 -9.48 0.37
N ASP A 3 -12.06 -8.52 -0.14
CA ASP A 3 -10.86 -8.00 0.50
C ASP A 3 -11.18 -7.29 1.82
N TYR A 4 -10.31 -7.46 2.81
CA TYR A 4 -10.47 -6.81 4.12
C TYR A 4 -9.13 -6.73 4.86
N ILE A 5 -9.12 -5.87 5.88
CA ILE A 5 -8.01 -5.66 6.80
C ILE A 5 -8.48 -6.05 8.20
N VAL A 6 -7.62 -6.75 8.93
CA VAL A 6 -7.81 -7.06 10.36
C VAL A 6 -6.90 -6.15 11.18
N ARG A 7 -7.46 -5.54 12.22
CA ARG A 7 -6.73 -4.84 13.26
C ARG A 7 -6.70 -5.69 14.52
N ALA A 8 -5.55 -5.83 15.14
CA ALA A 8 -5.34 -6.63 16.33
C ALA A 8 -4.36 -5.99 17.30
N THR A 9 -4.39 -6.45 18.54
CA THR A 9 -3.40 -6.20 19.58
C THR A 9 -2.90 -7.52 20.13
N ALA A 10 -1.69 -7.53 20.74
CA ALA A 10 -1.14 -8.70 21.42
C ALA A 10 -0.27 -8.26 22.59
N ALA A 11 0.13 -9.22 23.42
CA ALA A 11 0.98 -9.01 24.60
C ALA A 11 0.45 -7.87 25.48
N ASN A 12 -0.83 -7.94 25.88
CA ASN A 12 -1.49 -6.91 26.70
C ASN A 12 -1.38 -5.49 26.13
N GLY A 13 -1.49 -5.36 24.80
CA GLY A 13 -1.43 -4.07 24.09
C GLY A 13 -0.01 -3.54 23.83
N GLN A 14 1.04 -4.30 24.12
CA GLN A 14 2.42 -3.94 23.80
C GLN A 14 2.72 -4.09 22.29
N ILE A 15 1.88 -4.83 21.56
CA ILE A 15 1.95 -5.00 20.10
C ILE A 15 0.63 -4.52 19.48
N ARG A 16 0.75 -3.75 18.41
CA ARG A 16 -0.33 -3.43 17.48
C ARG A 16 -0.05 -4.09 16.15
N ALA A 17 -1.06 -4.75 15.56
CA ALA A 17 -0.89 -5.48 14.34
C ALA A 17 -2.04 -5.24 13.35
N PHE A 18 -1.71 -5.33 12.07
CA PHE A 18 -2.63 -5.28 10.95
C PHE A 18 -2.27 -6.39 9.97
N ALA A 19 -3.28 -7.05 9.41
CA ALA A 19 -3.07 -7.95 8.28
C ALA A 19 -4.19 -7.76 7.26
N ALA A 20 -3.88 -7.94 5.98
CA ALA A 20 -4.81 -7.69 4.90
C ALA A 20 -4.75 -8.78 3.83
N ASN A 21 -5.92 -9.11 3.27
CA ASN A 21 -6.08 -9.66 1.93
C ASN A 21 -6.50 -8.52 1.00
N THR A 22 -5.79 -8.35 -0.12
CA THR A 22 -5.97 -7.24 -1.07
C THR A 22 -5.98 -7.73 -2.52
N LYS A 23 -6.34 -8.98 -2.76
CA LYS A 23 -6.33 -9.59 -4.09
C LYS A 23 -7.19 -8.82 -5.09
N ASP A 24 -8.43 -8.50 -4.72
CA ASP A 24 -9.37 -7.82 -5.61
C ASP A 24 -8.97 -6.34 -5.82
N VAL A 25 -8.42 -5.69 -4.79
CA VAL A 25 -7.83 -4.34 -4.88
C VAL A 25 -6.72 -4.29 -5.92
N VAL A 26 -5.77 -5.22 -5.84
CA VAL A 26 -4.61 -5.26 -6.73
C VAL A 26 -5.01 -5.67 -8.15
N GLU A 27 -5.93 -6.63 -8.28
CA GLU A 27 -6.44 -7.03 -9.60
C GLU A 27 -7.23 -5.92 -10.29
N THR A 28 -7.98 -5.11 -9.53
CA THR A 28 -8.66 -3.92 -10.06
C THR A 28 -7.63 -2.91 -10.59
N ALA A 29 -6.62 -2.58 -9.78
CA ALA A 29 -5.54 -1.69 -10.23
C ALA A 29 -4.80 -2.21 -11.46
N ARG A 30 -4.52 -3.53 -11.50
CA ARG A 30 -3.90 -4.18 -12.65
C ARG A 30 -4.72 -4.01 -13.93
N LYS A 31 -6.03 -4.20 -13.83
CA LYS A 31 -6.94 -4.05 -14.99
C LYS A 31 -7.05 -2.61 -15.44
N ASP A 32 -7.27 -1.69 -14.51
CA ASP A 32 -7.49 -0.27 -14.82
C ASP A 32 -6.25 0.37 -15.48
N HIS A 33 -5.05 -0.05 -15.06
CA HIS A 33 -3.78 0.48 -15.58
C HIS A 33 -3.06 -0.46 -16.54
N ASN A 34 -3.59 -1.64 -16.81
CA ASN A 34 -2.97 -2.68 -17.65
C ASN A 34 -1.49 -2.93 -17.28
N THR A 35 -1.23 -3.11 -15.99
CA THR A 35 0.14 -3.24 -15.48
C THR A 35 0.77 -4.60 -15.82
N SER A 36 2.07 -4.57 -16.12
CA SER A 36 2.92 -5.76 -16.24
C SER A 36 3.05 -6.51 -14.90
N PRO A 37 3.53 -7.76 -14.87
CA PRO A 37 3.68 -8.49 -13.61
C PRO A 37 4.53 -7.77 -12.57
N VAL A 38 5.68 -7.19 -12.94
CA VAL A 38 6.55 -6.48 -11.99
C VAL A 38 5.93 -5.16 -11.52
N ALA A 39 5.27 -4.42 -12.41
CA ALA A 39 4.55 -3.20 -12.05
C ALA A 39 3.34 -3.50 -11.15
N THR A 40 2.61 -4.61 -11.41
CA THR A 40 1.54 -5.09 -10.54
C THR A 40 2.06 -5.45 -9.15
N ALA A 41 3.20 -6.14 -9.07
CA ALA A 41 3.79 -6.51 -7.79
C ALA A 41 4.23 -5.27 -6.99
N ALA A 42 4.86 -4.29 -7.63
CA ALA A 42 5.26 -3.05 -6.99
C ALA A 42 4.05 -2.24 -6.51
N LEU A 43 3.09 -1.96 -7.41
CA LEU A 43 1.89 -1.20 -7.07
C LEU A 43 1.03 -1.91 -6.02
N GLY A 44 0.86 -3.22 -6.16
CA GLY A 44 0.04 -4.03 -5.26
C GLY A 44 0.60 -4.09 -3.82
N ARG A 45 1.93 -4.20 -3.67
CA ARG A 45 2.57 -4.10 -2.35
C ARG A 45 2.33 -2.72 -1.73
N LEU A 46 2.49 -1.64 -2.51
CA LEU A 46 2.27 -0.29 -2.00
C LEU A 46 0.78 -0.02 -1.68
N LEU A 47 -0.16 -0.55 -2.49
CA LEU A 47 -1.61 -0.50 -2.21
C LEU A 47 -1.95 -1.23 -0.91
N THR A 48 -1.39 -2.42 -0.70
CA THR A 48 -1.61 -3.21 0.53
C THR A 48 -1.07 -2.49 1.76
N GLY A 49 0.16 -2.00 1.71
CA GLY A 49 0.76 -1.18 2.76
C GLY A 49 -0.05 0.08 3.03
N GLY A 50 -0.43 0.80 1.96
CA GLY A 50 -1.23 2.01 2.04
C GLY A 50 -2.62 1.79 2.64
N ALA A 51 -3.31 0.70 2.30
CA ALA A 51 -4.60 0.36 2.86
C ALA A 51 -4.53 0.12 4.38
N MET A 52 -3.54 -0.67 4.84
CA MET A 52 -3.30 -0.89 6.27
C MET A 52 -2.90 0.39 7.00
N MET A 53 -2.03 1.22 6.42
CA MET A 53 -1.64 2.50 7.00
C MET A 53 -2.80 3.52 7.01
N GLY A 54 -3.69 3.47 6.02
CA GLY A 54 -4.88 4.32 5.95
C GLY A 54 -5.80 4.13 7.16
N ILE A 55 -6.09 2.88 7.52
CA ILE A 55 -6.94 2.59 8.68
C ILE A 55 -6.28 2.89 10.05
N MET A 56 -4.98 3.20 10.08
CA MET A 56 -4.32 3.72 11.29
C MET A 56 -4.70 5.17 11.58
N MET A 57 -5.22 5.89 10.58
CA MET A 57 -5.68 7.28 10.73
C MET A 57 -7.00 7.33 11.48
N LYS A 58 -7.27 8.44 12.17
CA LYS A 58 -8.40 8.55 13.10
C LYS A 58 -9.56 9.38 12.55
N GLY A 59 -9.26 10.35 11.71
CA GLY A 59 -10.27 11.27 11.19
C GLY A 59 -10.95 10.73 9.94
N ASP A 60 -12.26 10.90 9.83
CA ASP A 60 -13.07 10.47 8.68
C ASP A 60 -12.67 11.12 7.35
N LYS A 61 -12.00 12.25 7.42
CA LYS A 61 -11.53 13.04 6.26
C LYS A 61 -10.02 12.94 6.05
N ASP A 62 -9.33 12.23 6.92
CA ASP A 62 -7.89 12.06 6.82
C ASP A 62 -7.54 11.30 5.54
N VAL A 63 -6.48 11.74 4.87
CA VAL A 63 -5.99 11.11 3.64
C VAL A 63 -4.50 10.82 3.79
N LEU A 64 -4.14 9.57 3.56
CA LEU A 64 -2.76 9.15 3.45
C LEU A 64 -2.37 9.07 1.99
N THR A 65 -1.20 9.62 1.64
CA THR A 65 -0.58 9.40 0.33
C THR A 65 0.82 8.83 0.52
N LEU A 66 1.06 7.69 -0.12
CA LEU A 66 2.39 7.09 -0.27
C LEU A 66 2.87 7.38 -1.69
N GLN A 67 4.02 8.03 -1.81
CA GLN A 67 4.62 8.32 -3.10
C GLN A 67 6.06 7.80 -3.14
N ILE A 68 6.37 7.01 -4.14
CA ILE A 68 7.73 6.61 -4.47
C ILE A 68 8.16 7.35 -5.72
N LYS A 69 9.21 8.16 -5.61
CA LYS A 69 9.94 8.74 -6.74
C LYS A 69 11.25 8.00 -6.88
N CYS A 70 11.51 7.45 -8.05
CA CYS A 70 12.63 6.55 -8.25
C CYS A 70 13.28 6.69 -9.62
N SER A 71 14.52 6.21 -9.74
CA SER A 71 15.33 6.28 -10.96
C SER A 71 15.16 5.06 -11.86
N GLY A 72 14.52 4.01 -11.37
CA GLY A 72 14.31 2.78 -12.13
C GLY A 72 13.25 2.93 -13.22
N PRO A 73 13.15 1.93 -14.10
CA PRO A 73 12.31 2.01 -15.31
C PRO A 73 10.81 2.19 -15.02
N ILE A 74 10.34 1.85 -13.82
CA ILE A 74 8.93 2.04 -13.42
C ILE A 74 8.54 3.51 -13.22
N GLY A 75 9.52 4.41 -13.02
CA GLY A 75 9.35 5.85 -12.98
C GLY A 75 8.69 6.42 -11.71
N GLY A 76 8.08 5.58 -10.90
CA GLY A 76 7.46 5.96 -9.63
C GLY A 76 6.05 5.39 -9.44
N LEU A 77 5.57 5.49 -8.21
CA LEU A 77 4.29 4.97 -7.74
C LEU A 77 3.61 6.00 -6.85
N THR A 78 2.30 6.09 -6.94
CA THR A 78 1.50 6.90 -6.01
C THR A 78 0.28 6.10 -5.56
N VAL A 79 0.10 6.03 -4.24
CA VAL A 79 -1.06 5.38 -3.61
C VAL A 79 -1.69 6.36 -2.63
N THR A 80 -3.01 6.43 -2.63
CA THR A 80 -3.79 7.23 -1.69
C THR A 80 -4.81 6.35 -0.99
N SER A 81 -4.93 6.48 0.31
CA SER A 81 -5.87 5.72 1.13
C SER A 81 -6.53 6.58 2.21
N ASP A 82 -7.62 6.10 2.78
CA ASP A 82 -8.36 6.76 3.86
C ASP A 82 -8.57 5.84 5.07
N SER A 83 -9.16 6.40 6.14
CA SER A 83 -9.45 5.68 7.38
C SER A 83 -10.55 4.61 7.24
N LYS A 84 -11.21 4.51 6.08
CA LYS A 84 -12.31 3.57 5.81
C LYS A 84 -11.87 2.34 5.00
N GLY A 85 -10.56 2.14 4.82
CA GLY A 85 -10.02 1.03 4.05
C GLY A 85 -10.12 1.20 2.54
N ARG A 86 -10.47 2.37 2.02
CA ARG A 86 -10.53 2.65 0.59
C ARG A 86 -9.13 3.07 0.11
N VAL A 87 -8.68 2.48 -0.96
CA VAL A 87 -7.35 2.74 -1.50
C VAL A 87 -7.40 2.86 -3.02
N LYS A 88 -6.53 3.67 -3.59
CA LYS A 88 -6.29 3.78 -5.04
C LYS A 88 -4.84 4.11 -5.29
N GLY A 89 -4.36 3.80 -6.48
CA GLY A 89 -2.97 4.08 -6.81
C GLY A 89 -2.71 3.87 -8.30
N TYR A 90 -1.58 4.36 -8.74
CA TYR A 90 -1.09 4.17 -10.10
C TYR A 90 0.44 4.08 -10.11
N VAL A 91 0.95 3.64 -11.24
CA VAL A 91 2.37 3.54 -11.56
C VAL A 91 2.64 4.36 -12.83
N ASN A 92 3.80 5.04 -12.89
CA ASN A 92 4.09 5.93 -14.02
C ASN A 92 4.29 5.17 -15.34
N HIS A 93 4.99 4.03 -15.30
CA HIS A 93 5.26 3.18 -16.46
C HIS A 93 4.72 1.76 -16.21
N PRO A 94 3.42 1.52 -16.47
CA PRO A 94 2.76 0.26 -16.16
C PRO A 94 3.26 -0.93 -16.99
N GLU A 95 3.84 -0.69 -18.16
CA GLU A 95 4.26 -1.68 -19.14
C GLU A 95 5.67 -2.24 -18.89
N VAL A 96 6.39 -1.77 -17.87
CA VAL A 96 7.77 -2.18 -17.59
C VAL A 96 7.89 -3.69 -17.45
N MET A 97 8.80 -4.29 -18.18
CA MET A 97 9.11 -5.72 -18.13
C MET A 97 10.56 -5.91 -17.70
N LEU A 98 10.78 -6.70 -16.67
CA LEU A 98 12.11 -7.10 -16.21
C LEU A 98 12.20 -8.63 -16.10
N PRO A 99 13.38 -9.22 -16.30
CA PRO A 99 13.59 -10.62 -15.99
C PRO A 99 13.44 -10.85 -14.48
N ALA A 100 13.19 -12.10 -14.09
CA ALA A 100 13.17 -12.48 -12.69
C ALA A 100 14.56 -12.18 -12.05
N ASN A 101 14.54 -11.83 -10.77
CA ASN A 101 15.77 -11.65 -10.00
C ASN A 101 16.51 -12.97 -9.76
N ALA A 102 17.65 -12.93 -9.09
CA ALA A 102 18.48 -14.11 -8.81
C ALA A 102 17.78 -15.21 -8.00
N GLN A 103 16.70 -14.88 -7.29
CA GLN A 103 15.86 -15.81 -6.53
C GLN A 103 14.66 -16.31 -7.34
N GLY A 104 14.56 -15.98 -8.64
CA GLY A 104 13.43 -16.37 -9.49
C GLY A 104 12.13 -15.62 -9.20
N LYS A 105 12.18 -14.50 -8.47
CA LYS A 105 11.03 -13.64 -8.15
C LYS A 105 10.96 -12.42 -9.07
N LEU A 106 9.80 -11.76 -9.12
CA LEU A 106 9.66 -10.47 -9.80
C LEU A 106 10.61 -9.44 -9.19
N ASP A 107 11.43 -8.81 -10.03
CA ASP A 107 12.47 -7.87 -9.62
C ASP A 107 11.92 -6.47 -9.36
N VAL A 108 11.19 -6.32 -8.26
CA VAL A 108 10.60 -5.04 -7.86
C VAL A 108 11.67 -4.03 -7.49
N GLY A 109 12.72 -4.47 -6.77
CA GLY A 109 13.85 -3.62 -6.43
C GLY A 109 14.58 -3.07 -7.67
N GLY A 110 14.81 -3.90 -8.68
CA GLY A 110 15.36 -3.47 -9.96
C GLY A 110 14.45 -2.54 -10.75
N ALA A 111 13.13 -2.74 -10.66
CA ALA A 111 12.15 -1.85 -11.28
C ALA A 111 12.13 -0.45 -10.66
N LEU A 112 12.33 -0.34 -9.35
CA LEU A 112 12.38 0.92 -8.61
C LEU A 112 13.75 1.60 -8.69
N GLY A 113 14.83 0.83 -8.54
CA GLY A 113 16.19 1.39 -8.45
C GLY A 113 16.37 2.31 -7.24
N LEU A 114 17.17 3.36 -7.36
CA LEU A 114 17.33 4.36 -6.31
C LEU A 114 16.10 5.26 -6.22
N GLY A 115 15.66 5.58 -5.00
CA GLY A 115 14.46 6.39 -4.85
C GLY A 115 14.19 6.87 -3.43
N VAL A 116 13.10 7.61 -3.31
CA VAL A 116 12.60 8.18 -2.05
C VAL A 116 11.14 7.78 -1.87
N LEU A 117 10.82 7.24 -0.71
CA LEU A 117 9.47 7.05 -0.22
C LEU A 117 9.04 8.29 0.55
N SER A 118 7.95 8.92 0.15
CA SER A 118 7.28 10.01 0.86
C SER A 118 5.95 9.52 1.41
N VAL A 119 5.74 9.72 2.71
CA VAL A 119 4.47 9.44 3.39
C VAL A 119 3.86 10.77 3.79
N ILE A 120 2.73 11.09 3.18
CA ILE A 120 2.04 12.37 3.33
C ILE A 120 0.71 12.10 4.05
N LYS A 121 0.52 12.68 5.22
CA LYS A 121 -0.72 12.58 6.02
C LYS A 121 -1.43 13.92 6.02
N ASP A 122 -2.52 14.01 5.26
CA ASP A 122 -3.43 15.17 5.32
C ASP A 122 -4.48 14.90 6.40
N LEU A 123 -4.33 15.60 7.50
CA LEU A 123 -5.18 15.53 8.69
C LEU A 123 -6.16 16.71 8.76
N GLY A 124 -6.37 17.43 7.66
CA GLY A 124 -7.19 18.64 7.63
C GLY A 124 -6.55 19.86 8.31
N LEU A 125 -5.25 19.83 8.57
CA LEU A 125 -4.46 20.94 9.10
C LEU A 125 -4.04 21.87 7.95
N LYS A 126 -3.46 23.04 8.31
CA LYS A 126 -2.99 24.02 7.31
C LYS A 126 -1.98 23.43 6.32
N GLU A 127 -1.12 22.56 6.82
CA GLU A 127 -0.14 21.83 6.02
C GLU A 127 -0.16 20.34 6.37
N PRO A 128 -0.02 19.44 5.40
CA PRO A 128 0.06 18.02 5.68
C PRO A 128 1.39 17.67 6.37
N TYR A 129 1.38 16.63 7.19
CA TYR A 129 2.62 16.04 7.66
C TYR A 129 3.29 15.26 6.52
N VAL A 130 4.59 15.45 6.35
CA VAL A 130 5.38 14.75 5.33
C VAL A 130 6.61 14.10 5.96
N GLY A 131 6.66 12.77 5.95
CA GLY A 131 7.85 11.99 6.27
C GLY A 131 8.50 11.45 4.99
N GLN A 132 9.81 11.47 4.92
CA GLN A 132 10.56 10.99 3.74
C GLN A 132 11.72 10.11 4.16
N THR A 133 11.94 9.02 3.41
CA THR A 133 13.11 8.15 3.57
C THR A 133 13.60 7.67 2.19
N GLU A 134 14.90 7.42 2.10
CA GLU A 134 15.46 6.73 0.94
C GLU A 134 14.97 5.27 0.90
N LEU A 135 14.75 4.75 -0.30
CA LEU A 135 14.52 3.31 -0.48
C LEU A 135 15.79 2.55 -0.08
N LYS A 136 15.66 1.51 0.72
CA LYS A 136 16.76 0.67 1.16
C LYS A 136 16.97 -0.53 0.25
N THR A 137 15.88 -1.18 -0.11
CA THR A 137 15.93 -2.38 -0.97
C THR A 137 15.06 -2.26 -2.22
N GLY A 138 14.05 -1.38 -2.20
CA GLY A 138 13.01 -1.30 -3.22
C GLY A 138 11.98 -2.44 -3.14
N GLU A 139 12.05 -3.30 -2.11
CA GLU A 139 11.07 -4.37 -1.88
C GLU A 139 9.78 -3.87 -1.18
N ILE A 140 9.63 -2.58 -1.02
CA ILE A 140 8.50 -1.84 -0.44
C ILE A 140 8.20 -2.22 1.02
N GLY A 141 8.13 -3.50 1.37
CA GLY A 141 7.96 -3.95 2.75
C GLY A 141 9.12 -3.51 3.65
N ASP A 142 10.34 -3.73 3.20
CA ASP A 142 11.56 -3.31 3.90
C ASP A 142 11.64 -1.78 3.98
N ASP A 143 11.25 -1.09 2.90
CA ASP A 143 11.29 0.37 2.83
C ASP A 143 10.26 1.00 3.79
N LEU A 144 9.07 0.41 3.92
CA LEU A 144 8.08 0.81 4.91
C LEU A 144 8.54 0.48 6.35
N THR A 145 9.17 -0.67 6.56
CA THR A 145 9.79 -1.02 7.86
C THR A 145 10.81 0.04 8.26
N TYR A 146 11.69 0.41 7.33
CA TYR A 146 12.68 1.46 7.56
C TYR A 146 12.04 2.83 7.81
N TYR A 147 10.98 3.19 7.05
CA TYR A 147 10.22 4.41 7.27
C TYR A 147 9.64 4.50 8.68
N PHE A 148 8.98 3.44 9.15
CA PHE A 148 8.43 3.42 10.51
C PHE A 148 9.50 3.60 11.56
N ALA A 149 10.63 2.91 11.43
CA ALA A 149 11.70 3.00 12.41
C ALA A 149 12.40 4.37 12.41
N SER A 150 12.70 4.93 11.23
CA SER A 150 13.53 6.13 11.10
C SER A 150 12.75 7.44 11.15
N SER A 151 11.54 7.48 10.58
CA SER A 151 10.72 8.69 10.48
C SER A 151 9.65 8.77 11.58
N GLU A 152 8.95 7.68 11.87
CA GLU A 152 7.91 7.65 12.90
C GLU A 152 8.45 7.18 14.27
N GLN A 153 9.67 6.66 14.33
CA GLN A 153 10.32 6.13 15.54
C GLN A 153 9.48 5.00 16.20
N VAL A 154 8.79 4.21 15.38
CA VAL A 154 8.00 3.07 15.80
C VAL A 154 8.66 1.80 15.26
N PRO A 155 9.28 0.96 16.10
CA PRO A 155 9.81 -0.33 15.66
C PRO A 155 8.70 -1.17 15.06
N SER A 156 8.89 -1.58 13.79
CA SER A 156 7.85 -2.24 13.00
C SER A 156 8.44 -3.34 12.15
N ALA A 157 7.61 -4.33 11.83
CA ALA A 157 7.88 -5.31 10.78
C ALA A 157 6.76 -5.28 9.75
N VAL A 158 7.12 -5.19 8.48
CA VAL A 158 6.18 -5.12 7.37
C VAL A 158 6.47 -6.27 6.40
N GLY A 159 5.48 -7.15 6.21
CA GLY A 159 5.52 -8.21 5.22
C GLY A 159 4.45 -7.99 4.16
N LEU A 160 4.85 -7.83 2.90
CA LEU A 160 3.95 -7.60 1.78
C LEU A 160 4.22 -8.60 0.66
N GLY A 161 3.16 -9.03 -0.02
CA GLY A 161 3.30 -9.97 -1.12
C GLY A 161 2.24 -9.82 -2.19
N VAL A 162 2.65 -9.99 -3.44
CA VAL A 162 1.78 -10.15 -4.61
C VAL A 162 2.28 -11.33 -5.41
N LEU A 163 1.42 -12.29 -5.66
CA LEU A 163 1.67 -13.46 -6.48
C LEU A 163 0.84 -13.37 -7.76
N MET A 164 1.52 -13.50 -8.90
CA MET A 164 0.89 -13.42 -10.22
C MET A 164 0.66 -14.80 -10.81
N GLU A 165 -0.42 -14.96 -11.56
CA GLU A 165 -0.63 -16.08 -12.47
C GLU A 165 0.15 -15.90 -13.77
N LYS A 166 0.30 -16.97 -14.54
CA LYS A 166 1.00 -16.96 -15.83
C LYS A 166 0.29 -16.12 -16.90
N ASP A 167 -1.00 -15.90 -16.75
CA ASP A 167 -1.84 -15.08 -17.65
C ASP A 167 -1.85 -13.60 -17.22
N ASN A 168 -0.96 -13.19 -16.32
CA ASN A 168 -0.86 -11.85 -15.75
C ASN A 168 -2.06 -11.43 -14.88
N THR A 169 -2.84 -12.36 -14.35
CA THR A 169 -3.84 -12.07 -13.31
C THR A 169 -3.23 -12.18 -11.92
N VAL A 170 -3.84 -11.51 -10.93
CA VAL A 170 -3.39 -11.59 -9.53
C VAL A 170 -3.92 -12.88 -8.91
N ARG A 171 -2.99 -13.76 -8.51
CA ARG A 171 -3.32 -15.00 -7.79
C ARG A 171 -3.58 -14.72 -6.32
N GLN A 172 -2.67 -14.01 -5.65
CA GLN A 172 -2.77 -13.61 -4.26
C GLN A 172 -2.13 -12.23 -4.05
N ALA A 173 -2.69 -11.43 -3.14
CA ALA A 173 -2.08 -10.20 -2.67
C ALA A 173 -2.49 -9.94 -1.22
N GLY A 174 -1.57 -9.47 -0.41
CA GLY A 174 -1.83 -9.18 1.00
C GLY A 174 -0.55 -8.95 1.78
N GLY A 175 -0.69 -8.89 3.10
CA GLY A 175 0.45 -8.67 3.96
C GLY A 175 0.07 -8.37 5.40
N PHE A 176 1.08 -7.95 6.15
CA PHE A 176 0.91 -7.52 7.53
C PHE A 176 1.82 -6.34 7.89
N ILE A 177 1.42 -5.61 8.90
CA ILE A 177 2.24 -4.63 9.63
C ILE A 177 2.11 -4.96 11.12
N VAL A 178 3.24 -5.19 11.79
CA VAL A 178 3.31 -5.40 13.24
C VAL A 178 4.18 -4.31 13.83
N GLN A 179 3.73 -3.69 14.90
CA GLN A 179 4.39 -2.54 15.52
C GLN A 179 4.51 -2.74 17.03
N LEU A 180 5.70 -2.49 17.57
CA LEU A 180 5.92 -2.42 19.00
C LEU A 180 5.42 -1.09 19.55
N MET A 181 4.67 -1.15 20.64
CA MET A 181 4.24 0.05 21.35
C MET A 181 5.36 0.55 22.27
N PRO A 182 5.35 1.85 22.64
CA PRO A 182 6.32 2.37 23.59
C PRO A 182 6.36 1.53 24.89
N ASN A 183 7.55 1.26 25.39
CA ASN A 183 7.81 0.47 26.60
C ASN A 183 7.45 -1.03 26.48
N ALA A 184 7.48 -1.60 25.28
CA ALA A 184 7.37 -3.05 25.12
C ALA A 184 8.53 -3.75 25.88
N GLU A 185 8.20 -4.82 26.60
CA GLU A 185 9.14 -5.61 27.37
C GLU A 185 10.09 -6.41 26.47
N GLU A 186 11.33 -6.61 26.91
CA GLU A 186 12.35 -7.31 26.13
C GLU A 186 11.91 -8.74 25.73
N GLU A 187 11.25 -9.45 26.65
CA GLU A 187 10.71 -10.79 26.38
C GLU A 187 9.68 -10.80 25.24
N VAL A 188 8.87 -9.73 25.13
CA VAL A 188 7.89 -9.55 24.05
C VAL A 188 8.60 -9.32 22.73
N ILE A 189 9.67 -8.51 22.74
CA ILE A 189 10.49 -8.20 21.56
C ILE A 189 11.15 -9.47 21.04
N GLU A 190 11.88 -10.20 21.89
CA GLU A 190 12.57 -11.43 21.53
C GLU A 190 11.60 -12.50 20.97
N LYS A 191 10.44 -12.63 21.58
CA LYS A 191 9.41 -13.56 21.13
C LYS A 191 8.86 -13.20 19.77
N LEU A 192 8.57 -11.90 19.55
CA LEU A 192 8.10 -11.40 18.24
C LEU A 192 9.15 -11.64 17.14
N GLU A 193 10.43 -11.32 17.42
CA GLU A 193 11.53 -11.54 16.47
C GLU A 193 11.66 -13.03 16.08
N LYS A 194 11.55 -13.93 17.07
CA LYS A 194 11.57 -15.36 16.83
C LYS A 194 10.40 -15.82 15.93
N ASN A 195 9.21 -15.28 16.15
CA ASN A 195 8.03 -15.62 15.35
C ASN A 195 8.14 -15.05 13.93
N LEU A 196 8.62 -13.79 13.78
CA LEU A 196 8.86 -13.18 12.48
C LEU A 196 9.88 -13.97 11.64
N ALA A 197 10.94 -14.47 12.26
CA ALA A 197 11.94 -15.30 11.56
C ALA A 197 11.38 -16.59 10.95
N GLN A 198 10.20 -17.05 11.37
CA GLN A 198 9.52 -18.21 10.80
C GLN A 198 8.71 -17.89 9.55
N ILE A 199 8.50 -16.61 9.23
CA ILE A 199 7.77 -16.17 8.04
C ILE A 199 8.75 -15.98 6.89
N THR A 200 8.89 -16.98 6.05
CA THR A 200 9.80 -16.92 4.89
C THR A 200 9.17 -16.24 3.68
N SER A 201 7.84 -16.35 3.53
CA SER A 201 7.12 -15.79 2.39
C SER A 201 5.64 -15.55 2.73
N VAL A 202 5.23 -14.29 2.64
CA VAL A 202 3.80 -13.93 2.79
C VAL A 202 2.96 -14.52 1.67
N THR A 203 3.45 -14.50 0.43
CA THR A 203 2.71 -15.04 -0.72
C THR A 203 2.48 -16.55 -0.65
N GLU A 204 3.43 -17.29 -0.11
CA GLU A 204 3.26 -18.75 0.11
C GLU A 204 2.16 -19.04 1.14
N LEU A 205 2.12 -18.28 2.24
CA LEU A 205 1.06 -18.42 3.24
C LEU A 205 -0.32 -18.08 2.64
N LEU A 206 -0.43 -16.97 1.93
CA LEU A 206 -1.67 -16.60 1.25
C LEU A 206 -2.11 -17.66 0.23
N ASP A 207 -1.17 -18.25 -0.50
CA ASP A 207 -1.45 -19.30 -1.49
C ASP A 207 -1.87 -20.63 -0.85
N GLN A 208 -1.44 -20.88 0.37
CA GLN A 208 -1.91 -21.98 1.21
C GLN A 208 -3.30 -21.72 1.83
N GLY A 209 -3.91 -20.57 1.55
CA GLY A 209 -5.25 -20.22 2.03
C GLY A 209 -5.26 -19.50 3.39
N TYR A 210 -4.12 -18.97 3.86
CA TYR A 210 -4.11 -18.17 5.08
C TYR A 210 -4.95 -16.91 4.91
N THR A 211 -5.87 -16.71 5.84
CA THR A 211 -6.61 -15.46 5.99
C THR A 211 -5.78 -14.42 6.76
N PRO A 212 -6.15 -13.13 6.75
CA PRO A 212 -5.49 -12.14 7.58
C PRO A 212 -5.39 -12.53 9.06
N GLU A 213 -6.44 -13.13 9.62
CA GLU A 213 -6.44 -13.62 11.00
C GLU A 213 -5.41 -14.75 11.19
N MET A 214 -5.36 -15.71 10.26
CA MET A 214 -4.40 -16.82 10.33
C MET A 214 -2.95 -16.33 10.19
N LEU A 215 -2.70 -15.26 9.44
CA LEU A 215 -1.39 -14.61 9.38
C LEU A 215 -1.01 -14.03 10.75
N LEU A 216 -1.93 -13.32 11.40
CA LEU A 216 -1.70 -12.79 12.74
C LEU A 216 -1.59 -13.88 13.78
N GLU A 217 -2.39 -14.93 13.70
CA GLU A 217 -2.29 -16.07 14.60
C GLU A 217 -0.93 -16.77 14.51
N LYS A 218 -0.39 -16.92 13.29
CA LYS A 218 0.95 -17.47 13.07
C LYS A 218 2.06 -16.59 13.66
N LEU A 219 1.88 -15.27 13.65
CA LEU A 219 2.86 -14.31 14.16
C LEU A 219 2.74 -14.09 15.68
N LEU A 220 1.53 -14.06 16.20
CA LEU A 220 1.20 -13.51 17.53
C LEU A 220 0.30 -14.43 18.37
N GLY A 221 -0.09 -15.59 17.86
CA GLY A 221 -1.05 -16.47 18.53
C GLY A 221 -0.62 -16.96 19.90
N ASP A 222 0.70 -17.06 20.13
CA ASP A 222 1.28 -17.41 21.43
C ASP A 222 1.57 -16.18 22.33
N MET A 223 1.04 -14.99 21.95
CA MET A 223 1.27 -13.71 22.62
C MET A 223 -0.05 -13.00 22.98
N ASP A 224 -1.07 -13.76 23.38
CA ASP A 224 -2.40 -13.24 23.75
C ASP A 224 -2.99 -12.32 22.66
N LEU A 225 -3.08 -12.86 21.43
CA LEU A 225 -3.62 -12.14 20.27
C LEU A 225 -5.12 -11.85 20.44
N GLU A 226 -5.48 -10.60 20.30
CA GLU A 226 -6.86 -10.11 20.30
C GLU A 226 -7.20 -9.45 18.97
N ILE A 227 -8.18 -10.00 18.25
CA ILE A 227 -8.71 -9.39 17.01
C ILE A 227 -9.71 -8.31 17.42
N ASN A 228 -9.40 -7.05 17.13
CA ASN A 228 -10.21 -5.91 17.53
C ASN A 228 -11.28 -5.53 16.48
N GLU A 229 -10.93 -5.60 15.19
CA GLU A 229 -11.79 -5.09 14.13
C GLU A 229 -11.47 -5.73 12.78
N LYS A 230 -12.51 -5.85 11.92
CA LYS A 230 -12.39 -6.15 10.50
C LYS A 230 -12.92 -4.98 9.67
N VAL A 231 -12.08 -4.44 8.81
CA VAL A 231 -12.43 -3.31 7.95
C VAL A 231 -12.44 -3.79 6.50
N PRO A 232 -13.54 -3.70 5.76
CA PRO A 232 -13.54 -3.97 4.33
C PRO A 232 -12.55 -3.05 3.61
N THR A 233 -11.85 -3.58 2.60
CA THR A 233 -10.97 -2.76 1.75
C THR A 233 -11.35 -2.90 0.29
N SER A 234 -11.18 -1.83 -0.48
CA SER A 234 -11.52 -1.83 -1.90
C SER A 234 -10.69 -0.81 -2.67
N PHE A 235 -10.43 -1.10 -3.94
CA PHE A 235 -9.96 -0.07 -4.86
C PHE A 235 -11.10 0.92 -5.11
N TYR A 236 -10.91 2.18 -4.73
CA TYR A 236 -11.96 3.18 -4.81
C TYR A 236 -11.44 4.51 -5.36
N CYS A 237 -11.89 4.86 -6.54
CA CYS A 237 -11.65 6.20 -7.09
C CYS A 237 -12.91 7.05 -6.97
N ASN A 238 -12.77 8.21 -6.37
CA ASN A 238 -13.84 9.19 -6.20
C ASN A 238 -13.87 10.24 -7.33
N CYS A 239 -13.36 9.89 -8.52
CA CYS A 239 -13.53 10.77 -9.68
C CYS A 239 -14.96 10.62 -10.23
N ASP A 240 -15.66 11.74 -10.30
CA ASP A 240 -16.97 11.85 -10.89
C ASP A 240 -17.08 13.15 -11.72
N LYS A 241 -18.16 13.27 -12.48
CA LYS A 241 -18.40 14.47 -13.31
C LYS A 241 -18.42 15.78 -12.51
N VAL A 242 -18.89 15.74 -11.26
CA VAL A 242 -18.95 16.91 -10.39
C VAL A 242 -17.55 17.37 -10.00
N ARG A 243 -16.68 16.41 -9.63
CA ARG A 243 -15.28 16.69 -9.30
C ARG A 243 -14.51 17.19 -10.52
N VAL A 244 -14.70 16.53 -11.66
CA VAL A 244 -14.10 16.94 -12.94
C VAL A 244 -14.57 18.35 -13.33
N GLY A 245 -15.87 18.67 -13.18
CA GLY A 245 -16.40 20.00 -13.39
C GLY A 245 -15.74 21.06 -12.51
N LYS A 246 -15.46 20.76 -11.25
CA LYS A 246 -14.73 21.68 -10.35
C LYS A 246 -13.29 21.93 -10.82
N VAL A 247 -12.61 20.90 -11.35
CA VAL A 247 -11.26 21.06 -11.93
C VAL A 247 -11.33 21.98 -13.15
N LEU A 248 -12.29 21.78 -14.05
CA LEU A 248 -12.48 22.69 -15.21
C LEU A 248 -12.73 24.14 -14.76
N ILE A 249 -13.63 24.35 -13.80
CA ILE A 249 -13.92 25.69 -13.27
C ILE A 249 -12.65 26.35 -12.72
N SER A 250 -11.72 25.59 -12.14
CA SER A 250 -10.47 26.12 -11.58
C SER A 250 -9.47 26.63 -12.63
N LEU A 251 -9.65 26.28 -13.90
CA LEU A 251 -8.84 26.82 -15.02
C LEU A 251 -9.14 28.29 -15.29
N GLY A 252 -10.33 28.76 -14.91
CA GLY A 252 -10.77 30.13 -15.14
C GLY A 252 -11.51 30.35 -16.47
N GLU A 253 -12.26 31.44 -16.52
CA GLU A 253 -13.18 31.75 -17.65
C GLU A 253 -12.45 31.85 -18.99
N LYS A 254 -11.27 32.47 -19.02
CA LYS A 254 -10.50 32.68 -20.26
C LYS A 254 -10.08 31.36 -20.92
N GLU A 255 -9.56 30.40 -20.13
CA GLU A 255 -9.14 29.09 -20.64
C GLU A 255 -10.35 28.27 -21.08
N LEU A 256 -11.43 28.30 -20.32
CA LEU A 256 -12.68 27.61 -20.70
C LEU A 256 -13.27 28.16 -21.99
N GLN A 257 -13.24 29.50 -22.18
CA GLN A 257 -13.73 30.12 -23.42
C GLN A 257 -12.86 29.71 -24.61
N GLY A 258 -11.53 29.68 -24.45
CA GLY A 258 -10.62 29.17 -25.48
C GLY A 258 -10.95 27.73 -25.90
N MET A 259 -11.16 26.84 -24.93
CA MET A 259 -11.56 25.44 -25.22
C MET A 259 -12.89 25.34 -25.96
N ILE A 260 -13.85 26.24 -25.66
CA ILE A 260 -15.15 26.29 -26.38
C ILE A 260 -14.96 26.82 -27.80
N ASP A 261 -14.14 27.84 -27.99
CA ASP A 261 -13.89 28.44 -29.29
C ASP A 261 -13.13 27.52 -30.23
N ASP A 262 -12.23 26.67 -29.69
CA ASP A 262 -11.52 25.64 -30.44
C ASP A 262 -12.46 24.53 -30.96
N GLY A 263 -13.63 24.35 -30.33
CA GLY A 263 -14.67 23.41 -30.76
C GLY A 263 -14.28 21.92 -30.72
N GLU A 264 -13.17 21.59 -30.09
CA GLU A 264 -12.69 20.20 -29.95
C GLU A 264 -13.32 19.50 -28.74
N ASN A 265 -13.44 18.18 -28.82
CA ASN A 265 -13.88 17.39 -27.67
C ASN A 265 -12.79 17.37 -26.61
N ILE A 266 -13.12 17.79 -25.39
CA ILE A 266 -12.21 17.76 -24.27
C ILE A 266 -12.28 16.38 -23.61
N GLU A 267 -11.16 15.67 -23.60
CA GLU A 267 -10.99 14.42 -22.88
C GLU A 267 -10.25 14.67 -21.55
N LEU A 268 -10.82 14.17 -20.46
CA LEU A 268 -10.21 14.26 -19.12
C LEU A 268 -9.97 12.85 -18.59
N ASN A 269 -8.70 12.53 -18.38
CA ASN A 269 -8.26 11.25 -17.88
C ASN A 269 -7.88 11.32 -16.39
N CYS A 270 -8.42 10.39 -15.59
CA CYS A 270 -8.04 10.24 -14.20
C CYS A 270 -6.84 9.29 -14.10
N HIS A 271 -5.74 9.73 -13.49
CA HIS A 271 -4.55 8.88 -13.28
C HIS A 271 -4.81 7.66 -12.39
N PHE A 272 -5.88 7.66 -11.59
CA PHE A 272 -6.17 6.57 -10.64
C PHE A 272 -7.11 5.48 -11.21
N CYS A 273 -7.86 5.76 -12.24
CA CYS A 273 -8.82 4.84 -12.86
C CYS A 273 -8.97 5.09 -14.35
#